data_8a276111495cd578cf875c1ed2df5a0d
#
_entry.id   8a276111495cd578cf875c1ed2df5a0d
#
_cell.length_a   1.000
_cell.length_b   1.000
_cell.length_c   1.000
_cell.angle_alpha   90.00
_cell.angle_beta   90.00
_cell.angle_gamma   90.00
#
_symmetry.space_group_name_H-M   'P 1'
#
loop_
_entity.id
_entity.type
_entity.pdbx_description
1 polymer ?
#
loop_
_entity_poly.entity_id
_entity_poly.type
_entity_poly.pdbx_seq_one_letter_code
_entity_poly.pdbx_strand_id
1 'polypeptide(L)'
;MSERKLKIAALLKELYGMAEVPVPSTRIPFYFNDVRAGHIERADAEFLAGTFRFCEVRSDSFVFTAEDAEQTSRRLAAISHLYKGANKVFAWRDELLSVTASDDVACESPLTVIERAMCRPFAFNTFAVHLNPFTRDGRMWVAQRSFKKAIGPGYWDNCAAGLVGAGEPLGLAMEREAFEEAGVAPGSIEISFSARNIISRPVHEGWMREIAYICNAYVEDSFCPHNMDGECFELLEPEAIIERIEKGRFTFESSLAVLAGLAWQEGLLDHLDQPAV
;
A
#
# COMPACT_ATOMS: atom_id res chain seq x y z
N MET A 1 0.51 -8.28 -31.49
CA MET A 1 0.50 -8.41 -30.02
C MET A 1 -0.01 -9.79 -29.69
N SER A 2 0.62 -10.56 -28.79
CA SER A 2 0.16 -11.91 -28.44
C SER A 2 -1.19 -11.85 -27.69
N GLU A 3 -1.92 -12.96 -27.66
CA GLU A 3 -3.18 -13.06 -26.92
C GLU A 3 -2.98 -12.74 -25.41
N ARG A 4 -1.88 -13.24 -24.81
CA ARG A 4 -1.47 -12.95 -23.45
C ARG A 4 -1.31 -11.44 -23.21
N LYS A 5 -0.60 -10.73 -24.08
CA LYS A 5 -0.41 -9.27 -23.97
C LYS A 5 -1.74 -8.51 -24.00
N LEU A 6 -2.65 -8.90 -24.88
CA LEU A 6 -3.98 -8.31 -24.96
C LEU A 6 -4.75 -8.51 -23.66
N LYS A 7 -4.67 -9.71 -23.10
CA LYS A 7 -5.37 -10.08 -21.87
C LYS A 7 -4.85 -9.32 -20.66
N ILE A 8 -3.50 -9.23 -20.50
CA ILE A 8 -2.87 -8.45 -19.44
C ILE A 8 -3.30 -6.98 -19.54
N ALA A 9 -3.24 -6.39 -20.73
CA ALA A 9 -3.61 -4.98 -20.93
C ALA A 9 -5.09 -4.72 -20.62
N ALA A 10 -5.98 -5.64 -20.99
CA ALA A 10 -7.40 -5.53 -20.69
C ALA A 10 -7.70 -5.61 -19.19
N LEU A 11 -7.11 -6.56 -18.48
CA LEU A 11 -7.26 -6.71 -17.03
C LEU A 11 -6.68 -5.53 -16.26
N LEU A 12 -5.49 -5.04 -16.63
CA LEU A 12 -4.92 -3.85 -16.04
C LEU A 12 -5.83 -2.65 -16.21
N LYS A 13 -6.37 -2.42 -17.41
CA LYS A 13 -7.32 -1.33 -17.67
C LYS A 13 -8.57 -1.44 -16.80
N GLU A 14 -9.11 -2.62 -16.63
CA GLU A 14 -10.27 -2.87 -15.78
C GLU A 14 -9.95 -2.58 -14.31
N LEU A 15 -8.87 -3.15 -13.78
CA LEU A 15 -8.48 -2.96 -12.38
C LEU A 15 -8.10 -1.52 -12.08
N TYR A 16 -7.38 -0.82 -12.98
CA TYR A 16 -7.11 0.61 -12.80
C TYR A 16 -8.39 1.45 -12.76
N GLY A 17 -9.40 1.09 -13.56
CA GLY A 17 -10.72 1.73 -13.49
C GLY A 17 -11.44 1.56 -12.14
N MET A 18 -11.05 0.55 -11.35
CA MET A 18 -11.59 0.27 -10.01
C MET A 18 -10.65 0.71 -8.87
N ALA A 19 -9.40 1.06 -9.17
CA ALA A 19 -8.39 1.37 -8.16
C ALA A 19 -8.64 2.71 -7.47
N GLU A 20 -9.09 3.70 -8.22
CA GLU A 20 -9.38 5.03 -7.70
C GLU A 20 -10.86 5.34 -7.85
N VAL A 21 -11.58 5.37 -6.74
CA VAL A 21 -12.98 5.80 -6.71
C VAL A 21 -13.10 7.17 -6.06
N PRO A 22 -14.11 7.98 -6.43
CA PRO A 22 -14.32 9.29 -5.82
C PRO A 22 -14.56 9.18 -4.32
N VAL A 23 -13.87 10.03 -3.54
CA VAL A 23 -14.10 10.14 -2.11
C VAL A 23 -15.54 10.63 -1.88
N PRO A 24 -16.34 9.93 -1.05
CA PRO A 24 -17.74 10.32 -0.84
C PRO A 24 -17.85 11.66 -0.09
N SER A 25 -18.94 12.38 -0.32
CA SER A 25 -19.21 13.69 0.31
C SER A 25 -19.34 13.64 1.83
N THR A 26 -19.50 12.46 2.43
CA THR A 26 -19.46 12.27 3.89
C THR A 26 -18.06 12.50 4.46
N ARG A 27 -17.02 12.40 3.63
CA ARG A 27 -15.63 12.65 4.01
C ARG A 27 -15.18 14.02 3.52
N ILE A 28 -14.67 14.82 4.44
CA ILE A 28 -14.15 16.16 4.15
C ILE A 28 -12.63 16.15 4.15
N PRO A 29 -11.97 17.05 3.37
CA PRO A 29 -10.53 17.17 3.36
C PRO A 29 -9.95 17.43 4.75
N PHE A 30 -8.86 16.73 5.07
CA PHE A 30 -8.09 16.90 6.30
C PHE A 30 -6.83 17.74 6.00
N TYR A 31 -6.64 18.81 6.77
CA TYR A 31 -5.50 19.70 6.67
C TYR A 31 -4.68 19.72 7.96
N PHE A 32 -3.35 19.68 7.83
CA PHE A 32 -2.41 20.14 8.86
C PHE A 32 -2.12 21.60 8.58
N ASN A 33 -2.62 22.51 9.42
CA ASN A 33 -2.64 23.94 9.16
C ASN A 33 -3.29 24.26 7.80
N ASP A 34 -2.49 24.51 6.78
CA ASP A 34 -2.89 24.82 5.40
C ASP A 34 -2.51 23.71 4.39
N VAL A 35 -1.85 22.64 4.86
CA VAL A 35 -1.38 21.54 4.01
C VAL A 35 -2.38 20.39 4.05
N ARG A 36 -2.94 20.06 2.89
CA ARG A 36 -3.84 18.90 2.76
C ARG A 36 -3.07 17.60 2.88
N ALA A 37 -3.57 16.67 3.71
CA ALA A 37 -2.95 15.36 3.94
C ALA A 37 -3.88 14.17 3.67
N GLY A 38 -5.19 14.37 3.73
CA GLY A 38 -6.12 13.26 3.55
C GLY A 38 -7.59 13.69 3.59
N HIS A 39 -8.44 12.79 4.11
CA HIS A 39 -9.87 13.04 4.31
C HIS A 39 -10.31 12.34 5.61
N ILE A 40 -11.31 12.93 6.27
CA ILE A 40 -11.90 12.41 7.49
C ILE A 40 -13.42 12.36 7.34
N GLU A 41 -14.09 11.36 7.92
CA GLU A 41 -15.55 11.39 8.02
C GLU A 41 -16.01 12.63 8.78
N ARG A 42 -17.02 13.34 8.27
CA ARG A 42 -17.53 14.58 8.88
C ARG A 42 -17.91 14.38 10.35
N ALA A 43 -18.55 13.27 10.68
CA ALA A 43 -18.92 12.96 12.06
C ALA A 43 -17.72 12.82 13.00
N ASP A 44 -16.61 12.23 12.51
CA ASP A 44 -15.36 12.13 13.28
C ASP A 44 -14.65 13.48 13.37
N ALA A 45 -14.70 14.30 12.33
CA ALA A 45 -14.18 15.66 12.36
C ALA A 45 -14.89 16.53 13.40
N GLU A 46 -16.23 16.48 13.47
CA GLU A 46 -17.06 17.18 14.47
C GLU A 46 -16.77 16.68 15.88
N PHE A 47 -16.62 15.37 16.05
CA PHE A 47 -16.24 14.79 17.35
C PHE A 47 -14.85 15.27 17.82
N LEU A 48 -13.86 15.30 16.93
CA LEU A 48 -12.51 15.78 17.26
C LEU A 48 -12.49 17.28 17.56
N ALA A 49 -13.23 18.09 16.80
CA ALA A 49 -13.34 19.53 17.03
C ALA A 49 -14.06 19.86 18.36
N GLY A 50 -15.03 19.03 18.75
CA GLY A 50 -15.67 19.13 20.07
C GLY A 50 -14.78 18.68 21.24
N THR A 51 -13.74 17.89 20.96
CA THR A 51 -12.85 17.32 21.97
C THR A 51 -11.54 18.13 22.13
N PHE A 52 -10.98 18.59 21.02
CA PHE A 52 -9.66 19.22 21.00
C PHE A 52 -9.70 20.63 20.42
N ARG A 53 -9.20 21.63 21.14
CA ARG A 53 -9.17 23.05 20.71
C ARG A 53 -8.26 23.30 19.50
N PHE A 54 -7.38 22.37 19.17
CA PHE A 54 -6.49 22.45 18.00
C PHE A 54 -7.12 21.77 16.77
N CYS A 55 -8.37 21.36 16.84
CA CYS A 55 -9.16 20.80 15.75
C CYS A 55 -10.33 21.73 15.44
N GLU A 56 -10.55 22.04 14.17
CA GLU A 56 -11.62 22.90 13.70
C GLU A 56 -12.33 22.28 12.50
N VAL A 57 -13.66 22.27 12.48
CA VAL A 57 -14.44 21.97 11.28
C VAL A 57 -14.84 23.28 10.63
N ARG A 58 -14.44 23.48 9.38
CA ARG A 58 -14.89 24.55 8.51
C ARG A 58 -16.03 24.05 7.63
N SER A 59 -16.58 24.89 6.75
CA SER A 59 -17.74 24.51 5.92
C SER A 59 -17.55 23.18 5.18
N ASP A 60 -16.37 22.95 4.62
CA ASP A 60 -16.04 21.83 3.71
C ASP A 60 -14.70 21.13 4.05
N SER A 61 -14.11 21.43 5.20
CA SER A 61 -12.81 20.89 5.58
C SER A 61 -12.65 20.73 7.09
N PHE A 62 -11.71 19.89 7.48
CA PHE A 62 -11.22 19.74 8.84
C PHE A 62 -9.79 20.24 8.91
N VAL A 63 -9.48 21.07 9.89
CA VAL A 63 -8.15 21.64 10.11
C VAL A 63 -7.63 21.23 11.48
N PHE A 64 -6.49 20.60 11.46
CA PHE A 64 -5.66 20.30 12.62
C PHE A 64 -4.53 21.34 12.67
N THR A 65 -4.40 22.06 13.78
CA THR A 65 -3.38 23.09 13.94
C THR A 65 -2.23 22.63 14.83
N ALA A 66 -1.01 23.00 14.49
CA ALA A 66 0.18 22.83 15.31
C ALA A 66 1.25 23.87 14.91
N GLU A 67 2.10 24.24 15.85
CA GLU A 67 3.14 25.26 15.66
C GLU A 67 4.42 24.66 15.07
N ASP A 68 4.69 23.39 15.41
CA ASP A 68 5.90 22.67 15.00
C ASP A 68 5.66 21.15 14.91
N ALA A 69 6.67 20.42 14.47
CA ALA A 69 6.61 18.97 14.28
C ALA A 69 6.43 18.20 15.61
N GLU A 70 7.04 18.69 16.70
CA GLU A 70 6.91 18.04 18.01
C GLU A 70 5.50 18.18 18.56
N GLN A 71 4.90 19.37 18.44
CA GLN A 71 3.50 19.60 18.82
C GLN A 71 2.55 18.82 17.95
N THR A 72 2.82 18.71 16.65
CA THR A 72 2.05 17.87 15.70
C THR A 72 2.03 16.43 16.17
N SER A 73 3.19 15.85 16.46
CA SER A 73 3.31 14.46 16.91
C SER A 73 2.59 14.22 18.23
N ARG A 74 2.75 15.11 19.22
CA ARG A 74 2.04 15.00 20.51
C ARG A 74 0.52 15.07 20.36
N ARG A 75 -0.01 16.00 19.55
CA ARG A 75 -1.43 16.17 19.30
C ARG A 75 -2.03 14.99 18.55
N LEU A 76 -1.33 14.46 17.54
CA LEU A 76 -1.75 13.25 16.85
C LEU A 76 -1.73 12.02 17.74
N ALA A 77 -0.74 11.87 18.60
CA ALA A 77 -0.71 10.79 19.59
C ALA A 77 -1.94 10.84 20.51
N ALA A 78 -2.36 12.03 20.96
CA ALA A 78 -3.57 12.17 21.76
C ALA A 78 -4.83 11.73 21.00
N ILE A 79 -4.97 12.09 19.72
CA ILE A 79 -6.05 11.62 18.85
C ILE A 79 -6.00 10.09 18.67
N SER A 80 -4.80 9.55 18.43
CA SER A 80 -4.60 8.11 18.24
C SER A 80 -5.00 7.32 19.48
N HIS A 81 -4.62 7.79 20.67
CA HIS A 81 -5.05 7.18 21.94
C HIS A 81 -6.56 7.25 22.16
N LEU A 82 -7.20 8.37 21.79
CA LEU A 82 -8.65 8.51 21.86
C LEU A 82 -9.34 7.49 20.93
N TYR A 83 -8.89 7.35 19.71
CA TYR A 83 -9.41 6.37 18.74
C TYR A 83 -9.21 4.93 19.21
N LYS A 84 -8.03 4.61 19.74
CA LYS A 84 -7.74 3.30 20.34
C LYS A 84 -8.67 2.99 21.51
N GLY A 85 -8.83 3.93 22.43
CA GLY A 85 -9.70 3.79 23.60
C GLY A 85 -11.19 3.68 23.26
N ALA A 86 -11.61 4.31 22.16
CA ALA A 86 -12.99 4.25 21.65
C ALA A 86 -13.26 3.05 20.71
N ASN A 87 -12.30 2.15 20.49
CA ASN A 87 -12.35 1.05 19.52
C ASN A 87 -12.70 1.52 18.09
N LYS A 88 -12.24 2.70 17.72
CA LYS A 88 -12.42 3.27 16.37
C LYS A 88 -11.31 2.91 15.38
N VAL A 89 -10.29 2.18 15.82
CA VAL A 89 -9.18 1.70 14.98
C VAL A 89 -9.13 0.20 14.94
N PHE A 90 -8.80 -0.32 13.77
CA PHE A 90 -8.64 -1.74 13.53
C PHE A 90 -7.15 -2.12 13.56
N ALA A 91 -6.83 -3.20 14.26
CA ALA A 91 -5.49 -3.80 14.24
C ALA A 91 -4.34 -2.82 14.55
N TRP A 92 -4.30 -2.28 15.77
CA TRP A 92 -3.16 -1.53 16.28
C TRP A 92 -1.86 -2.35 16.23
N ARG A 93 -0.78 -1.77 15.65
CA ARG A 93 0.46 -2.49 15.34
C ARG A 93 1.68 -2.00 16.10
N ASP A 94 1.64 -0.82 16.75
CA ASP A 94 2.81 -0.09 17.28
C ASP A 94 3.85 0.21 16.17
N GLU A 95 3.36 0.45 14.95
CA GLU A 95 4.12 0.76 13.75
C GLU A 95 3.82 2.18 13.29
N LEU A 96 4.86 3.00 13.11
CA LEU A 96 4.72 4.37 12.64
C LEU A 96 4.91 4.45 11.13
N LEU A 97 4.01 5.19 10.47
CA LEU A 97 4.11 5.54 9.06
C LEU A 97 4.26 7.05 8.89
N SER A 98 4.93 7.45 7.81
CA SER A 98 5.02 8.85 7.41
C SER A 98 3.68 9.37 6.91
N VAL A 99 3.30 10.58 7.33
CA VAL A 99 2.16 11.32 6.79
C VAL A 99 2.70 12.38 5.84
N THR A 100 2.29 12.31 4.58
CA THR A 100 2.72 13.24 3.52
C THR A 100 1.55 14.12 3.06
N ALA A 101 1.84 15.17 2.30
CA ALA A 101 0.81 15.91 1.57
C ALA A 101 0.07 14.99 0.59
N SER A 102 -1.22 15.26 0.29
CA SER A 102 -2.04 14.35 -0.53
C SER A 102 -1.46 14.11 -1.93
N ASP A 103 -0.75 15.09 -2.49
CA ASP A 103 -0.17 15.01 -3.82
C ASP A 103 1.32 14.61 -3.79
N ASP A 104 1.89 14.43 -2.59
CA ASP A 104 3.25 13.96 -2.39
C ASP A 104 3.29 12.44 -2.55
N VAL A 105 4.14 11.99 -3.44
CA VAL A 105 4.34 10.57 -3.76
C VAL A 105 5.70 10.05 -3.28
N ALA A 106 6.51 10.93 -2.70
CA ALA A 106 7.81 10.61 -2.13
C ALA A 106 7.73 10.62 -0.59
N CYS A 107 8.39 9.68 0.07
CA CYS A 107 8.47 9.63 1.53
C CYS A 107 9.53 10.59 2.11
N GLU A 108 10.10 11.50 1.29
CA GLU A 108 11.30 12.25 1.63
C GLU A 108 11.09 13.40 2.61
N SER A 109 9.87 13.93 2.69
CA SER A 109 9.57 15.09 3.55
C SER A 109 8.21 14.92 4.24
N PRO A 110 8.11 14.05 5.23
CA PRO A 110 6.84 13.82 5.91
C PRO A 110 6.44 15.06 6.72
N LEU A 111 5.14 15.35 6.73
CA LEU A 111 4.54 16.37 7.61
C LEU A 111 4.69 15.96 9.08
N THR A 112 4.57 14.66 9.34
CA THR A 112 4.66 14.03 10.66
C THR A 112 4.67 12.51 10.51
N VAL A 113 4.62 11.80 11.63
CA VAL A 113 4.42 10.35 11.69
C VAL A 113 3.18 10.02 12.51
N ILE A 114 2.57 8.88 12.19
CA ILE A 114 1.36 8.41 12.88
C ILE A 114 1.36 6.87 12.98
N GLU A 115 0.68 6.34 13.98
CA GLU A 115 0.39 4.90 14.05
C GLU A 115 -0.36 4.43 12.79
N ARG A 116 0.11 3.33 12.21
CA ARG A 116 -0.42 2.70 10.99
C ARG A 116 -1.95 2.57 10.99
N ALA A 117 -2.53 2.14 12.11
CA ALA A 117 -3.97 1.96 12.25
C ALA A 117 -4.78 3.26 12.04
N MET A 118 -4.15 4.43 12.18
CA MET A 118 -4.78 5.73 11.99
C MET A 118 -4.81 6.21 10.53
N CYS A 119 -4.05 5.60 9.65
CA CYS A 119 -3.99 6.04 8.25
C CYS A 119 -5.33 5.87 7.53
N ARG A 120 -6.02 4.76 7.73
CA ARG A 120 -7.30 4.47 7.06
C ARG A 120 -8.47 5.36 7.53
N PRO A 121 -8.67 5.62 8.85
CA PRO A 121 -9.66 6.59 9.32
C PRO A 121 -9.50 7.99 8.70
N PHE A 122 -8.25 8.43 8.49
CA PHE A 122 -7.95 9.77 7.96
C PHE A 122 -7.62 9.78 6.46
N ALA A 123 -7.70 8.65 5.79
CA ALA A 123 -7.33 8.53 4.38
C ALA A 123 -5.95 9.15 4.07
N PHE A 124 -4.99 9.02 4.99
CA PHE A 124 -3.63 9.43 4.76
C PHE A 124 -2.95 8.49 3.76
N ASN A 125 -2.03 9.02 2.98
CA ASN A 125 -1.22 8.22 2.10
C ASN A 125 -0.48 7.14 2.90
N THR A 126 -0.47 5.93 2.37
CA THR A 126 0.45 4.86 2.77
C THR A 126 1.27 4.46 1.56
N PHE A 127 2.51 4.11 1.80
CA PHE A 127 3.42 3.64 0.75
C PHE A 127 3.65 2.15 0.96
N ALA A 128 3.59 1.39 -0.11
CA ALA A 128 3.81 -0.05 -0.08
C ALA A 128 4.81 -0.46 -1.16
N VAL A 129 5.53 -1.55 -0.93
CA VAL A 129 6.41 -2.18 -1.89
C VAL A 129 5.92 -3.59 -2.17
N HIS A 130 5.98 -4.01 -3.44
CA HIS A 130 5.50 -5.32 -3.89
C HIS A 130 6.58 -5.98 -4.74
N LEU A 131 6.99 -7.20 -4.43
CA LEU A 131 8.00 -7.95 -5.17
C LEU A 131 7.38 -9.04 -6.03
N ASN A 132 7.74 -9.05 -7.30
CA ASN A 132 7.44 -10.10 -8.28
C ASN A 132 8.75 -10.79 -8.70
N PRO A 133 9.14 -11.92 -8.11
CA PRO A 133 10.30 -12.68 -8.53
C PRO A 133 9.97 -13.56 -9.74
N PHE A 134 10.71 -13.36 -10.82
CA PHE A 134 10.61 -14.13 -12.06
C PHE A 134 11.77 -15.10 -12.22
N THR A 135 11.49 -16.29 -12.70
CA THR A 135 12.51 -17.17 -13.26
C THR A 135 12.85 -16.76 -14.71
N ARG A 136 13.99 -17.22 -15.20
CA ARG A 136 14.44 -16.85 -16.55
C ARG A 136 13.55 -17.41 -17.66
N ASP A 137 12.80 -18.48 -17.39
CA ASP A 137 11.80 -19.05 -18.32
C ASP A 137 10.43 -18.33 -18.27
N GLY A 138 10.28 -17.32 -17.41
CA GLY A 138 9.13 -16.42 -17.37
C GLY A 138 8.06 -16.76 -16.37
N ARG A 139 8.25 -17.79 -15.53
CA ARG A 139 7.35 -18.08 -14.41
C ARG A 139 7.57 -17.09 -13.26
N MET A 140 6.56 -16.91 -12.43
CA MET A 140 6.61 -15.99 -11.29
C MET A 140 6.27 -16.73 -9.99
N TRP A 141 7.00 -16.43 -8.94
CA TRP A 141 6.65 -16.84 -7.58
C TRP A 141 5.54 -15.96 -7.01
N VAL A 142 4.51 -16.60 -6.47
CA VAL A 142 3.38 -15.95 -5.78
C VAL A 142 3.16 -16.64 -4.44
N ALA A 143 2.58 -15.91 -3.48
CA ALA A 143 2.28 -16.41 -2.14
C ALA A 143 0.78 -16.66 -1.98
N GLN A 144 0.41 -17.70 -1.25
CA GLN A 144 -0.96 -17.85 -0.76
C GLN A 144 -1.00 -17.47 0.71
N ARG A 145 -1.80 -16.46 1.01
CA ARG A 145 -2.00 -15.95 2.37
C ARG A 145 -2.52 -17.04 3.29
N SER A 146 -1.95 -17.13 4.48
CA SER A 146 -2.42 -18.05 5.48
C SER A 146 -3.93 -17.89 5.75
N PHE A 147 -4.64 -19.02 5.89
CA PHE A 147 -6.07 -19.01 6.28
C PHE A 147 -6.33 -18.41 7.67
N LYS A 148 -5.28 -18.10 8.43
CA LYS A 148 -5.36 -17.42 9.74
C LYS A 148 -5.27 -15.90 9.65
N LYS A 149 -4.91 -15.34 8.50
CA LYS A 149 -4.82 -13.87 8.31
C LYS A 149 -6.22 -13.25 8.48
N ALA A 150 -6.28 -12.12 9.15
CA ALA A 150 -7.54 -11.41 9.41
C ALA A 150 -8.16 -10.78 8.14
N ILE A 151 -7.33 -10.46 7.14
CA ILE A 151 -7.74 -9.83 5.88
C ILE A 151 -7.33 -10.74 4.72
N GLY A 152 -8.27 -11.10 3.84
CA GLY A 152 -8.03 -11.93 2.66
C GLY A 152 -7.44 -13.31 2.97
N PRO A 153 -7.98 -14.11 3.94
CA PRO A 153 -7.44 -15.44 4.22
C PRO A 153 -7.58 -16.35 3.00
N GLY A 154 -6.49 -17.04 2.64
CA GLY A 154 -6.45 -17.97 1.52
C GLY A 154 -6.44 -17.34 0.13
N TYR A 155 -6.46 -16.01 0.02
CA TYR A 155 -6.23 -15.33 -1.25
C TYR A 155 -4.76 -15.44 -1.67
N TRP A 156 -4.53 -15.31 -2.96
CA TRP A 156 -3.18 -15.18 -3.52
C TRP A 156 -2.69 -13.74 -3.42
N ASP A 157 -1.39 -13.61 -3.29
CA ASP A 157 -0.69 -12.34 -3.07
C ASP A 157 0.63 -12.31 -3.84
N ASN A 158 1.31 -11.17 -3.88
CA ASN A 158 2.69 -11.07 -4.31
C ASN A 158 3.57 -12.00 -3.48
N CYS A 159 4.76 -12.29 -3.98
CA CYS A 159 5.74 -13.09 -3.25
C CYS A 159 6.17 -12.43 -1.93
N ALA A 160 6.33 -11.11 -1.95
CA ALA A 160 6.51 -10.29 -0.75
C ALA A 160 5.90 -8.91 -0.97
N ALA A 161 5.24 -8.37 0.05
CA ALA A 161 4.65 -7.04 0.00
C ALA A 161 4.42 -6.47 1.40
N GLY A 162 4.78 -5.21 1.59
CA GLY A 162 4.51 -4.55 2.86
C GLY A 162 4.60 -3.04 2.81
N LEU A 163 4.26 -2.40 3.94
CA LEU A 163 4.26 -0.96 4.05
C LEU A 163 5.67 -0.43 4.33
N VAL A 164 5.93 0.74 3.78
CA VAL A 164 7.15 1.50 4.04
C VAL A 164 7.03 2.20 5.39
N GLY A 165 7.94 1.91 6.30
CA GLY A 165 7.97 2.51 7.63
C GLY A 165 8.30 4.00 7.60
N ALA A 166 8.08 4.69 8.73
CA ALA A 166 8.39 6.10 8.83
C ALA A 166 9.89 6.37 8.64
N GLY A 167 10.24 7.18 7.64
CA GLY A 167 11.62 7.52 7.32
C GLY A 167 12.43 6.40 6.67
N GLU A 168 11.80 5.29 6.31
CA GLU A 168 12.44 4.16 5.64
C GLU A 168 12.55 4.44 4.13
N PRO A 169 13.75 4.34 3.50
CA PRO A 169 13.90 4.39 2.06
C PRO A 169 13.20 3.23 1.36
N LEU A 170 12.61 3.47 0.19
CA LEU A 170 11.86 2.45 -0.57
C LEU A 170 12.68 1.17 -0.85
N GLY A 171 13.95 1.33 -1.20
CA GLY A 171 14.84 0.19 -1.46
C GLY A 171 15.05 -0.68 -0.22
N LEU A 172 15.24 -0.05 0.96
CA LEU A 172 15.40 -0.78 2.21
C LEU A 172 14.09 -1.44 2.67
N ALA A 173 12.95 -0.78 2.48
CA ALA A 173 11.65 -1.38 2.74
C ALA A 173 11.46 -2.64 1.88
N MET A 174 11.82 -2.59 0.59
CA MET A 174 11.70 -3.75 -0.29
C MET A 174 12.65 -4.89 0.11
N GLU A 175 13.90 -4.59 0.47
CA GLU A 175 14.84 -5.61 0.94
C GLU A 175 14.35 -6.25 2.26
N ARG A 176 13.84 -5.44 3.19
CA ARG A 176 13.29 -5.94 4.46
C ARG A 176 12.09 -6.86 4.23
N GLU A 177 11.08 -6.42 3.47
CA GLU A 177 9.90 -7.23 3.17
C GLU A 177 10.25 -8.50 2.38
N ALA A 178 11.16 -8.41 1.41
CA ALA A 178 11.65 -9.56 0.65
C ALA A 178 12.35 -10.59 1.56
N PHE A 179 13.09 -10.12 2.57
CA PHE A 179 13.73 -11.00 3.55
C PHE A 179 12.71 -11.62 4.51
N GLU A 180 11.83 -10.80 5.09
CA GLU A 180 10.86 -11.24 6.10
C GLU A 180 9.81 -12.19 5.52
N GLU A 181 9.28 -11.89 4.33
CA GLU A 181 8.18 -12.64 3.74
C GLU A 181 8.61 -13.72 2.75
N ALA A 182 9.79 -13.62 2.11
CA ALA A 182 10.23 -14.58 1.11
C ALA A 182 11.62 -15.18 1.35
N GLY A 183 12.30 -14.78 2.42
CA GLY A 183 13.64 -15.29 2.76
C GLY A 183 14.74 -14.85 1.80
N VAL A 184 14.50 -13.78 1.03
CA VAL A 184 15.48 -13.20 0.11
C VAL A 184 16.53 -12.43 0.90
N ALA A 185 17.77 -12.90 0.91
CA ALA A 185 18.85 -12.21 1.61
C ALA A 185 19.10 -10.82 0.97
N PRO A 186 19.30 -9.74 1.77
CA PRO A 186 19.60 -8.42 1.24
C PRO A 186 20.78 -8.44 0.26
N GLY A 187 20.64 -7.76 -0.87
CA GLY A 187 21.64 -7.71 -1.92
C GLY A 187 21.85 -9.00 -2.74
N SER A 188 21.06 -10.07 -2.49
CA SER A 188 21.21 -11.35 -3.22
C SER A 188 20.54 -11.36 -4.60
N ILE A 189 19.62 -10.45 -4.85
CA ILE A 189 18.93 -10.26 -6.13
C ILE A 189 18.94 -8.79 -6.53
N GLU A 190 18.94 -8.52 -7.81
CA GLU A 190 18.80 -7.16 -8.35
C GLU A 190 17.30 -6.82 -8.45
N ILE A 191 16.87 -5.85 -7.68
CA ILE A 191 15.48 -5.39 -7.63
C ILE A 191 15.32 -4.16 -8.52
N SER A 192 14.38 -4.22 -9.45
CA SER A 192 14.02 -3.11 -10.35
C SER A 192 12.63 -2.59 -10.06
N PHE A 193 12.50 -1.31 -9.74
CA PHE A 193 11.21 -0.64 -9.65
C PHE A 193 10.65 -0.42 -11.07
N SER A 194 9.45 -0.92 -11.35
CA SER A 194 8.90 -0.94 -12.71
C SER A 194 7.57 -0.20 -12.86
N ALA A 195 6.83 -0.05 -11.79
CA ALA A 195 5.52 0.60 -11.81
C ALA A 195 5.19 1.23 -10.45
N ARG A 196 4.25 2.18 -10.49
CA ARG A 196 3.64 2.77 -9.32
C ARG A 196 2.12 2.75 -9.49
N ASN A 197 1.42 2.09 -8.60
CA ASN A 197 -0.03 2.02 -8.58
C ASN A 197 -0.59 2.92 -7.48
N ILE A 198 -1.61 3.72 -7.78
CA ILE A 198 -2.36 4.47 -6.79
C ILE A 198 -3.67 3.75 -6.56
N ILE A 199 -3.99 3.45 -5.30
CA ILE A 199 -5.22 2.79 -4.90
C ILE A 199 -5.94 3.70 -3.91
N SER A 200 -7.13 4.18 -4.27
CA SER A 200 -7.95 5.04 -3.43
C SER A 200 -9.39 4.52 -3.40
N ARG A 201 -9.77 3.84 -2.31
CA ARG A 201 -11.06 3.15 -2.21
C ARG A 201 -11.50 2.90 -0.78
N PRO A 202 -12.81 2.64 -0.53
CA PRO A 202 -13.27 2.24 0.79
C PRO A 202 -12.72 0.86 1.16
N VAL A 203 -12.37 0.70 2.44
CA VAL A 203 -11.99 -0.56 3.08
C VAL A 203 -12.73 -0.68 4.41
N HIS A 204 -12.67 -1.86 5.04
CA HIS A 204 -13.35 -2.08 6.32
C HIS A 204 -12.91 -1.07 7.41
N GLU A 205 -11.63 -0.71 7.42
CA GLU A 205 -11.01 0.17 8.41
C GLU A 205 -11.21 1.67 8.13
N GLY A 206 -11.81 2.03 7.01
CA GLY A 206 -12.02 3.41 6.57
C GLY A 206 -11.79 3.61 5.09
N TRP A 207 -10.86 4.48 4.72
CA TRP A 207 -10.52 4.79 3.34
C TRP A 207 -9.04 4.54 3.08
N MET A 208 -8.75 3.60 2.20
CA MET A 208 -7.38 3.35 1.75
C MET A 208 -6.98 4.38 0.71
N ARG A 209 -5.82 5.00 0.90
CA ARG A 209 -5.07 5.70 -0.12
C ARG A 209 -3.64 5.19 -0.09
N GLU A 210 -3.32 4.29 -1.01
CA GLU A 210 -2.05 3.57 -1.03
C GLU A 210 -1.32 3.80 -2.33
N ILE A 211 -0.05 4.13 -2.22
CA ILE A 211 0.89 4.24 -3.32
C ILE A 211 1.78 3.00 -3.28
N ALA A 212 1.49 2.04 -4.16
CA ALA A 212 2.19 0.77 -4.25
C ALA A 212 3.29 0.84 -5.31
N TYR A 213 4.55 0.64 -4.90
CA TYR A 213 5.71 0.55 -5.78
C TYR A 213 5.94 -0.91 -6.15
N ILE A 214 5.93 -1.18 -7.46
CA ILE A 214 6.05 -2.53 -7.99
C ILE A 214 7.48 -2.80 -8.37
N CYS A 215 8.03 -3.83 -7.75
CA CYS A 215 9.41 -4.27 -7.91
C CYS A 215 9.44 -5.63 -8.60
N ASN A 216 10.32 -5.78 -9.57
CA ASN A 216 10.55 -7.04 -10.24
C ASN A 216 12.02 -7.45 -10.07
N ALA A 217 12.24 -8.75 -9.97
CA ALA A 217 13.57 -9.32 -9.91
C ALA A 217 13.62 -10.64 -10.68
N TYR A 218 14.76 -10.95 -11.28
CA TYR A 218 15.03 -12.31 -11.77
C TYR A 218 15.71 -13.11 -10.66
N VAL A 219 15.21 -14.31 -10.43
CA VAL A 219 15.76 -15.25 -9.48
C VAL A 219 16.32 -16.49 -10.20
N GLU A 220 17.29 -17.15 -9.57
CA GLU A 220 17.84 -18.40 -10.07
C GLU A 220 16.82 -19.54 -9.95
N ASP A 221 16.95 -20.58 -10.79
CA ASP A 221 16.03 -21.74 -10.79
C ASP A 221 16.04 -22.50 -9.46
N SER A 222 17.12 -22.37 -8.68
CA SER A 222 17.24 -22.97 -7.34
C SER A 222 16.54 -22.15 -6.25
N PHE A 223 16.10 -20.94 -6.54
CA PHE A 223 15.40 -20.10 -5.55
C PHE A 223 14.06 -20.72 -5.17
N CYS A 224 13.81 -20.79 -3.86
CA CYS A 224 12.54 -21.22 -3.30
C CYS A 224 12.20 -20.29 -2.13
N PRO A 225 11.17 -19.44 -2.27
CA PRO A 225 10.80 -18.54 -1.19
C PRO A 225 10.29 -19.32 0.02
N HIS A 226 10.53 -18.75 1.20
CA HIS A 226 10.08 -19.31 2.47
C HIS A 226 9.86 -18.20 3.50
N ASN A 227 8.88 -18.36 4.36
CA ASN A 227 8.68 -17.48 5.49
C ASN A 227 8.27 -18.27 6.76
N MET A 228 8.23 -17.55 7.88
CA MET A 228 7.84 -18.12 9.18
C MET A 228 6.33 -18.03 9.43
N ASP A 229 5.57 -17.30 8.62
CA ASP A 229 4.14 -17.05 8.81
C ASP A 229 3.24 -18.19 8.31
N GLY A 230 3.83 -19.24 7.72
CA GLY A 230 3.11 -20.40 7.20
C GLY A 230 2.32 -20.13 5.95
N GLU A 231 2.76 -19.18 5.12
CA GLU A 231 2.26 -18.98 3.78
C GLU A 231 2.80 -20.05 2.83
N CYS A 232 2.03 -20.39 1.82
CA CYS A 232 2.44 -21.32 0.77
C CYS A 232 2.89 -20.51 -0.45
N PHE A 233 3.97 -20.95 -1.09
CA PHE A 233 4.48 -20.34 -2.31
C PHE A 233 4.29 -21.28 -3.50
N GLU A 234 3.92 -20.73 -4.64
CA GLU A 234 3.84 -21.47 -5.89
C GLU A 234 4.58 -20.71 -6.99
N LEU A 235 5.31 -21.46 -7.81
CA LEU A 235 5.92 -20.96 -9.04
C LEU A 235 4.95 -21.22 -10.20
N LEU A 236 4.40 -20.16 -10.77
CA LEU A 236 3.30 -20.24 -11.72
C LEU A 236 3.67 -19.69 -13.10
N GLU A 237 3.11 -20.32 -14.13
CA GLU A 237 3.06 -19.76 -15.48
C GLU A 237 2.17 -18.51 -15.51
N PRO A 238 2.48 -17.52 -16.37
CA PRO A 238 1.68 -16.30 -16.51
C PRO A 238 0.19 -16.57 -16.74
N GLU A 239 -0.16 -17.58 -17.52
CA GLU A 239 -1.55 -17.96 -17.81
C GLU A 239 -2.29 -18.42 -16.55
N ALA A 240 -1.64 -19.19 -15.69
CA ALA A 240 -2.24 -19.65 -14.44
C ALA A 240 -2.48 -18.50 -13.46
N ILE A 241 -1.60 -17.50 -13.44
CA ILE A 241 -1.75 -16.27 -12.65
C ILE A 241 -2.95 -15.47 -13.16
N ILE A 242 -3.00 -15.23 -14.48
CA ILE A 242 -4.10 -14.49 -15.13
C ILE A 242 -5.43 -15.15 -14.83
N GLU A 243 -5.53 -16.48 -14.99
CA GLU A 243 -6.74 -17.23 -14.68
C GLU A 243 -7.19 -17.07 -13.22
N ARG A 244 -6.24 -17.10 -12.27
CA ARG A 244 -6.56 -16.89 -10.84
C ARG A 244 -7.04 -15.48 -10.57
N ILE A 245 -6.49 -14.46 -11.24
CA ILE A 245 -6.94 -13.07 -11.14
C ILE A 245 -8.35 -12.91 -11.68
N GLU A 246 -8.64 -13.46 -12.87
CA GLU A 246 -10.00 -13.47 -13.47
C GLU A 246 -11.04 -14.14 -12.58
N LYS A 247 -10.65 -15.17 -11.83
CA LYS A 247 -11.49 -15.85 -10.84
C LYS A 247 -11.59 -15.12 -9.50
N GLY A 248 -11.00 -13.93 -9.37
CA GLY A 248 -10.99 -13.15 -8.12
C GLY A 248 -10.29 -13.87 -6.97
N ARG A 249 -9.21 -14.62 -7.25
CA ARG A 249 -8.47 -15.38 -6.24
C ARG A 249 -7.29 -14.62 -5.65
N PHE A 250 -6.88 -13.51 -6.24
CA PHE A 250 -5.87 -12.60 -5.69
C PHE A 250 -6.52 -11.47 -4.88
N THR A 251 -5.77 -10.89 -3.94
CA THR A 251 -6.16 -9.61 -3.35
C THR A 251 -6.18 -8.55 -4.45
N PHE A 252 -6.93 -7.46 -4.24
CA PHE A 252 -7.06 -6.42 -5.27
C PHE A 252 -5.70 -5.75 -5.56
N GLU A 253 -4.98 -5.40 -4.51
CA GLU A 253 -3.68 -4.76 -4.55
C GLU A 253 -2.66 -5.62 -5.29
N SER A 254 -2.62 -6.90 -4.94
CA SER A 254 -1.71 -7.86 -5.58
C SER A 254 -2.10 -8.20 -7.01
N SER A 255 -3.38 -8.19 -7.34
CA SER A 255 -3.82 -8.35 -8.74
C SER A 255 -3.21 -7.26 -9.62
N LEU A 256 -3.24 -5.99 -9.17
CA LEU A 256 -2.62 -4.88 -9.87
C LEU A 256 -1.09 -5.03 -9.94
N ALA A 257 -0.45 -5.38 -8.82
CA ALA A 257 0.99 -5.48 -8.74
C ALA A 257 1.55 -6.62 -9.60
N VAL A 258 0.92 -7.78 -9.54
CA VAL A 258 1.31 -8.97 -10.32
C VAL A 258 1.10 -8.74 -11.82
N LEU A 259 -0.05 -8.18 -12.22
CA LEU A 259 -0.29 -7.85 -13.62
C LEU A 259 0.66 -6.78 -14.15
N ALA A 260 1.04 -5.79 -13.33
CA ALA A 260 2.07 -4.82 -13.71
C ALA A 260 3.44 -5.50 -13.90
N GLY A 261 3.78 -6.48 -13.06
CA GLY A 261 4.97 -7.31 -13.24
C GLY A 261 4.95 -8.11 -14.54
N LEU A 262 3.83 -8.77 -14.85
CA LEU A 262 3.66 -9.49 -16.12
C LEU A 262 3.71 -8.54 -17.32
N ALA A 263 3.13 -7.35 -17.22
CA ALA A 263 3.20 -6.32 -18.26
C ALA A 263 4.63 -5.83 -18.51
N TRP A 264 5.39 -5.64 -17.44
CA TRP A 264 6.83 -5.32 -17.53
C TRP A 264 7.59 -6.42 -18.26
N GLN A 265 7.41 -7.69 -17.87
CA GLN A 265 8.06 -8.83 -18.50
C GLN A 265 7.74 -8.94 -20.01
N GLU A 266 6.50 -8.62 -20.38
CA GLU A 266 6.04 -8.63 -21.78
C GLU A 266 6.43 -7.36 -22.56
N GLY A 267 7.11 -6.39 -21.95
CA GLY A 267 7.48 -5.13 -22.58
C GLY A 267 6.27 -4.24 -22.93
N LEU A 268 5.21 -4.31 -22.14
CA LEU A 268 4.01 -3.47 -22.29
C LEU A 268 4.08 -2.18 -21.48
N LEU A 269 4.92 -2.14 -20.43
CA LEU A 269 5.21 -0.95 -19.66
C LEU A 269 6.52 -0.38 -20.16
N ASP A 270 6.47 0.83 -20.71
CA ASP A 270 7.67 1.64 -20.85
C ASP A 270 8.24 1.86 -19.45
N HIS A 271 9.59 1.85 -19.34
CA HIS A 271 10.26 2.08 -18.06
C HIS A 271 9.70 3.35 -17.44
N LEU A 272 8.93 3.21 -16.35
CA LEU A 272 8.57 4.35 -15.55
C LEU A 272 9.88 4.95 -15.03
N ASP A 273 10.00 6.28 -15.10
CA ASP A 273 11.08 7.00 -14.45
C ASP A 273 11.21 6.43 -13.04
N GLN A 274 12.38 5.87 -12.74
CA GLN A 274 12.62 5.28 -11.41
C GLN A 274 12.30 6.35 -10.38
N PRO A 275 11.43 6.07 -9.39
CA PRO A 275 11.31 7.00 -8.28
C PRO A 275 12.71 7.21 -7.73
N ALA A 276 13.09 8.43 -7.45
CA ALA A 276 14.37 8.74 -6.86
C ALA A 276 14.57 7.85 -5.63
N VAL A 277 15.60 7.01 -5.69
CA VAL A 277 15.97 6.04 -4.64
C VAL A 277 16.60 6.78 -3.48
#